data_6eece02ef1cd13940b4340e5b2e99c1e
#
_entry.id   6eece02ef1cd13940b4340e5b2e99c1e
#
_cell.length_a   1.000
_cell.length_b   1.000
_cell.length_c   1.000
_cell.angle_alpha   90.00
_cell.angle_beta   90.00
_cell.angle_gamma   90.00
#
_symmetry.space_group_name_H-M   'P 1'
#
loop_
_entity.id
_entity.type
_entity.pdbx_description
1 polymer ?
#
loop_
_entity_poly.entity_id
_entity_poly.type
_entity_poly.pdbx_seq_one_letter_code
_entity_poly.pdbx_strand_id
1 'polypeptide(L)'
;MKEINLKFDLSRARNAEHFQFHTDMLNIVSEEFADEQGIAPQRAAYKQLWDIENECYLRNRTYKDTAAVEIADRNRDDLFLYTAQTITTGKLCPIESKRQAAIELDYLLVPYRNAPRLNYTSNTAAISDFLEKIRKPEYVTFVTALDLDEVLTSLATANNEFNTIYTERSAETLSRATSETMKSTRPLVDKAYREIVLAINALYRVNFLITNDVNKETALGMVIDQANALIIQLQQTLSKAGVGA
;
A
#
# COMPACT_ATOMS: atom_id res chain seq x y z
N MET A 1 10.09 -19.78 40.87
CA MET A 1 9.77 -20.38 39.56
C MET A 1 9.44 -19.23 38.59
N LYS A 2 10.14 -19.16 37.45
CA LYS A 2 9.93 -18.10 36.44
C LYS A 2 8.80 -18.49 35.53
N GLU A 3 8.11 -17.48 34.96
CA GLU A 3 7.13 -17.65 33.87
C GLU A 3 7.01 -16.36 33.06
N ILE A 4 6.67 -16.46 31.78
CA ILE A 4 6.31 -15.33 30.94
C ILE A 4 4.88 -14.91 31.33
N ASN A 5 4.68 -13.62 31.56
CA ASN A 5 3.39 -13.07 31.96
C ASN A 5 2.38 -13.07 30.82
N LEU A 6 1.33 -13.89 30.94
CA LEU A 6 0.21 -13.95 29.98
C LEU A 6 -0.94 -12.99 30.29
N LYS A 7 -0.90 -12.27 31.42
CA LYS A 7 -1.94 -11.30 31.82
C LYS A 7 -1.79 -9.94 31.14
N PHE A 8 -1.17 -9.95 29.99
CA PHE A 8 -0.90 -8.75 29.21
C PHE A 8 -1.88 -8.68 28.03
N ASP A 9 -2.48 -7.51 27.83
CA ASP A 9 -3.45 -7.26 26.77
C ASP A 9 -2.81 -6.49 25.60
N LEU A 10 -2.64 -7.16 24.47
CA LEU A 10 -2.09 -6.60 23.23
C LEU A 10 -3.14 -5.84 22.39
N SER A 11 -4.44 -5.96 22.73
CA SER A 11 -5.51 -5.36 21.91
C SER A 11 -5.41 -3.84 21.83
N ARG A 12 -4.82 -3.19 22.85
CA ARG A 12 -4.61 -1.73 22.94
C ARG A 12 -3.40 -1.22 22.16
N ALA A 13 -2.50 -2.10 21.73
CA ALA A 13 -1.33 -1.73 20.95
C ALA A 13 -1.75 -1.24 19.55
N ARG A 14 -1.11 -0.17 19.05
CA ARG A 14 -1.27 0.25 17.64
C ARG A 14 -0.64 -0.79 16.72
N ASN A 15 -1.00 -0.80 15.44
CA ASN A 15 -0.49 -1.79 14.49
C ASN A 15 1.04 -1.86 14.45
N ALA A 16 1.73 -0.72 14.52
CA ALA A 16 3.19 -0.68 14.55
C ALA A 16 3.78 -1.28 15.82
N GLU A 17 3.17 -0.99 16.98
CA GLU A 17 3.61 -1.49 18.30
C GLU A 17 3.36 -3.00 18.40
N HIS A 18 2.22 -3.47 17.92
CA HIS A 18 1.88 -4.89 17.87
C HIS A 18 2.85 -5.66 16.96
N PHE A 19 3.04 -5.18 15.75
CA PHE A 19 3.97 -5.78 14.80
C PHE A 19 5.40 -5.85 15.36
N GLN A 20 5.90 -4.75 15.96
CA GLN A 20 7.24 -4.72 16.53
C GLN A 20 7.38 -5.66 17.72
N PHE A 21 6.38 -5.73 18.59
CA PHE A 21 6.38 -6.65 19.73
C PHE A 21 6.53 -8.11 19.28
N HIS A 22 5.77 -8.54 18.29
CA HIS A 22 5.86 -9.90 17.78
C HIS A 22 7.15 -10.18 17.02
N THR A 23 7.72 -9.16 16.35
CA THR A 23 9.04 -9.23 15.74
C THR A 23 10.11 -9.50 16.79
N ASP A 24 10.12 -8.71 17.85
CA ASP A 24 11.10 -8.85 18.92
C ASP A 24 10.93 -10.15 19.69
N MET A 25 9.68 -10.60 19.89
CA MET A 25 9.39 -11.89 20.52
C MET A 25 9.91 -13.08 19.70
N LEU A 26 9.75 -13.05 18.36
CA LEU A 26 10.29 -14.07 17.47
C LEU A 26 11.83 -14.08 17.44
N ASN A 27 12.47 -12.94 17.65
CA ASN A 27 13.92 -12.84 17.81
C ASN A 27 14.38 -13.43 19.16
N ILE A 28 13.64 -13.19 20.24
CA ILE A 28 13.92 -13.77 21.59
C ILE A 28 13.75 -15.30 21.53
N VAL A 29 12.67 -15.79 20.92
CA VAL A 29 12.43 -17.21 20.72
C VAL A 29 13.00 -17.60 19.35
N SER A 30 14.33 -17.68 19.25
CA SER A 30 15.04 -18.01 18.00
C SER A 30 14.69 -19.41 17.47
N GLU A 31 15.05 -19.69 16.22
CA GLU A 31 14.87 -21.03 15.63
C GLU A 31 15.70 -22.06 16.38
N GLU A 32 16.96 -21.74 16.63
CA GLU A 32 17.88 -22.58 17.35
C GLU A 32 17.35 -22.92 18.75
N PHE A 33 16.88 -21.92 19.51
CA PHE A 33 16.26 -22.16 20.81
C PHE A 33 15.02 -23.05 20.71
N ALA A 34 14.18 -22.83 19.71
CA ALA A 34 12.94 -23.61 19.54
C ALA A 34 13.24 -25.07 19.18
N ASP A 35 14.26 -25.32 18.36
CA ASP A 35 14.71 -26.66 18.02
C ASP A 35 15.29 -27.37 19.24
N GLU A 36 16.18 -26.72 19.99
CA GLU A 36 16.79 -27.27 21.20
C GLU A 36 15.75 -27.63 22.28
N GLN A 37 14.71 -26.83 22.39
CA GLN A 37 13.65 -27.05 23.41
C GLN A 37 12.48 -27.91 22.88
N GLY A 38 12.49 -28.33 21.62
CA GLY A 38 11.46 -29.19 21.02
C GLY A 38 10.12 -28.47 20.78
N ILE A 39 10.15 -27.14 20.62
CA ILE A 39 8.98 -26.30 20.33
C ILE A 39 9.03 -25.67 18.93
N ALA A 40 9.83 -26.21 18.03
CA ALA A 40 9.95 -25.74 16.65
C ALA A 40 8.61 -25.69 15.90
N PRO A 41 7.69 -26.65 16.03
CA PRO A 41 6.38 -26.57 15.36
C PRO A 41 5.55 -25.36 15.82
N GLN A 42 5.56 -25.05 17.12
CA GLN A 42 4.83 -23.89 17.68
C GLN A 42 5.42 -22.58 17.20
N ARG A 43 6.76 -22.49 17.15
CA ARG A 43 7.43 -21.32 16.61
C ARG A 43 7.17 -21.13 15.12
N ALA A 44 7.19 -22.20 14.33
CA ALA A 44 6.90 -22.16 12.90
C ALA A 44 5.47 -21.66 12.62
N ALA A 45 4.48 -22.17 13.36
CA ALA A 45 3.11 -21.72 13.26
C ALA A 45 2.95 -20.23 13.63
N TYR A 46 3.63 -19.78 14.69
CA TYR A 46 3.66 -18.37 15.10
C TYR A 46 4.30 -17.48 14.04
N LYS A 47 5.46 -17.91 13.49
CA LYS A 47 6.17 -17.18 12.44
C LYS A 47 5.33 -17.05 11.17
N GLN A 48 4.64 -18.11 10.76
CA GLN A 48 3.77 -18.10 9.57
C GLN A 48 2.65 -17.05 9.69
N LEU A 49 2.01 -16.95 10.85
CA LEU A 49 0.97 -15.95 11.09
C LEU A 49 1.54 -14.53 11.18
N TRP A 50 2.73 -14.37 11.76
CA TRP A 50 3.45 -13.10 11.74
C TRP A 50 3.86 -12.67 10.32
N ASP A 51 4.23 -13.61 9.44
CA ASP A 51 4.53 -13.29 8.03
C ASP A 51 3.31 -12.71 7.32
N ILE A 52 2.12 -13.25 7.55
CA ILE A 52 0.86 -12.71 7.03
C ILE A 52 0.60 -11.30 7.61
N GLU A 53 0.84 -11.10 8.90
CA GLU A 53 0.72 -9.79 9.53
C GLU A 53 1.72 -8.78 8.94
N ASN A 54 2.96 -9.19 8.69
CA ASN A 54 3.98 -8.36 8.06
C ASN A 54 3.56 -7.89 6.67
N GLU A 55 3.02 -8.78 5.85
CA GLU A 55 2.48 -8.41 4.54
C GLU A 55 1.34 -7.39 4.66
N CYS A 56 0.41 -7.60 5.60
CA CYS A 56 -0.66 -6.65 5.87
C CYS A 56 -0.15 -5.30 6.36
N TYR A 57 0.87 -5.29 7.23
CA TYR A 57 1.47 -4.08 7.79
C TYR A 57 2.22 -3.28 6.72
N LEU A 58 3.02 -3.94 5.88
CA LEU A 58 3.75 -3.31 4.78
C LEU A 58 2.80 -2.74 3.72
N ARG A 59 1.75 -3.47 3.37
CA ARG A 59 0.72 -3.06 2.41
C ARG A 59 0.03 -1.77 2.84
N ASN A 60 -0.24 -1.59 4.14
CA ASN A 60 -0.85 -0.38 4.67
C ASN A 60 0.05 0.88 4.62
N ARG A 61 1.36 0.72 4.43
CA ARG A 61 2.32 1.84 4.35
C ARG A 61 2.53 2.38 2.93
N THR A 62 2.06 1.70 1.90
CA THR A 62 2.34 2.05 0.50
C THR A 62 1.29 3.02 -0.05
N TYR A 63 1.46 4.33 0.20
CA TYR A 63 0.69 5.42 -0.43
C TYR A 63 1.30 5.92 -1.75
N LYS A 64 2.20 5.14 -2.38
CA LYS A 64 2.88 5.56 -3.61
C LYS A 64 1.93 5.78 -4.79
N ASP A 65 0.83 5.03 -4.84
CA ASP A 65 -0.04 4.99 -6.03
C ASP A 65 -0.92 6.23 -6.20
N THR A 66 -1.25 6.95 -5.12
CA THR A 66 -2.05 8.18 -5.23
C THR A 66 -1.27 9.29 -5.93
N ALA A 67 0.00 9.47 -5.59
CA ALA A 67 0.85 10.47 -6.23
C ALA A 67 1.10 10.14 -7.71
N ALA A 68 1.27 8.87 -8.07
CA ALA A 68 1.44 8.44 -9.46
C ALA A 68 0.20 8.74 -10.31
N VAL A 69 -1.00 8.46 -9.80
CA VAL A 69 -2.27 8.80 -10.48
C VAL A 69 -2.41 10.30 -10.68
N GLU A 70 -2.11 11.12 -9.66
CA GLU A 70 -2.20 12.58 -9.76
C GLU A 70 -1.20 13.17 -10.76
N ILE A 71 0.02 12.62 -10.81
CA ILE A 71 1.05 13.06 -11.77
C ILE A 71 0.63 12.70 -13.21
N ALA A 72 0.15 11.47 -13.43
CA ALA A 72 -0.31 11.03 -14.74
C ALA A 72 -1.55 11.81 -15.22
N ASP A 73 -2.50 12.09 -14.32
CA ASP A 73 -3.67 12.91 -14.59
C ASP A 73 -3.27 14.33 -15.01
N ARG A 74 -2.39 14.98 -14.25
CA ARG A 74 -1.90 16.31 -14.57
C ARG A 74 -1.20 16.36 -15.92
N ASN A 75 -0.31 15.42 -16.20
CA ASN A 75 0.40 15.36 -17.48
C ASN A 75 -0.59 15.24 -18.67
N ARG A 76 -1.59 14.39 -18.54
CA ARG A 76 -2.65 14.24 -19.55
C ARG A 76 -3.45 15.54 -19.72
N ASP A 77 -3.86 16.15 -18.62
CA ASP A 77 -4.64 17.38 -18.64
C ASP A 77 -3.86 18.56 -19.23
N ASP A 78 -2.57 18.69 -18.92
CA ASP A 78 -1.70 19.73 -19.48
C ASP A 78 -1.58 19.59 -21.00
N LEU A 79 -1.42 18.38 -21.54
CA LEU A 79 -1.38 18.11 -22.98
C LEU A 79 -2.73 18.42 -23.66
N PHE A 80 -3.84 18.07 -23.03
CA PHE A 80 -5.16 18.41 -23.54
C PHE A 80 -5.40 19.93 -23.53
N LEU A 81 -5.07 20.60 -22.43
CA LEU A 81 -5.20 22.05 -22.32
C LEU A 81 -4.34 22.79 -23.31
N TYR A 82 -3.09 22.33 -23.53
CA TYR A 82 -2.23 22.90 -24.57
C TYR A 82 -2.88 22.77 -25.97
N THR A 83 -3.40 21.58 -26.32
CA THR A 83 -4.12 21.33 -27.56
C THR A 83 -5.31 22.29 -27.70
N ALA A 84 -6.13 22.39 -26.67
CA ALA A 84 -7.32 23.24 -26.67
C ALA A 84 -6.97 24.74 -26.80
N GLN A 85 -5.91 25.19 -26.13
CA GLN A 85 -5.43 26.56 -26.21
C GLN A 85 -4.85 26.88 -27.59
N THR A 86 -4.07 25.98 -28.17
CA THR A 86 -3.51 26.14 -29.51
C THR A 86 -4.61 26.31 -30.55
N ILE A 87 -5.65 25.46 -30.51
CA ILE A 87 -6.83 25.57 -31.37
C ILE A 87 -7.54 26.91 -31.14
N THR A 88 -7.81 27.27 -29.88
CA THR A 88 -8.54 28.47 -29.53
C THR A 88 -7.79 29.74 -29.98
N THR A 89 -6.49 29.80 -29.70
CA THR A 89 -5.61 30.95 -30.08
C THR A 89 -5.37 31.01 -31.59
N GLY A 90 -5.30 29.87 -32.26
CA GLY A 90 -5.15 29.74 -33.71
C GLY A 90 -6.22 30.47 -34.51
N LYS A 91 -7.44 30.64 -33.95
CA LYS A 91 -8.50 31.46 -34.57
C LYS A 91 -8.15 32.93 -34.74
N LEU A 92 -7.15 33.42 -34.02
CA LEU A 92 -6.64 34.79 -34.13
C LEU A 92 -5.40 34.88 -35.01
N CYS A 93 -4.98 33.75 -35.62
CA CYS A 93 -3.77 33.72 -36.46
C CYS A 93 -3.93 34.63 -37.71
N PRO A 94 -2.92 35.48 -38.01
CA PRO A 94 -2.96 36.31 -39.21
C PRO A 94 -2.83 35.48 -40.51
N ILE A 95 -2.31 34.26 -40.41
CA ILE A 95 -2.17 33.34 -41.53
C ILE A 95 -3.52 32.65 -41.77
N GLU A 96 -4.16 32.91 -42.93
CA GLU A 96 -5.51 32.46 -43.23
C GLU A 96 -5.69 30.95 -43.14
N SER A 97 -4.73 30.16 -43.67
CA SER A 97 -4.81 28.70 -43.62
C SER A 97 -4.78 28.16 -42.17
N LYS A 98 -3.97 28.73 -41.31
CA LYS A 98 -3.93 28.35 -39.89
C LYS A 98 -5.18 28.81 -39.15
N ARG A 99 -5.71 29.98 -39.45
CA ARG A 99 -6.93 30.49 -38.86
C ARG A 99 -8.14 29.59 -39.21
N GLN A 100 -8.28 29.23 -40.49
CA GLN A 100 -9.35 28.37 -40.95
C GLN A 100 -9.26 26.98 -40.30
N ALA A 101 -8.05 26.38 -40.25
CA ALA A 101 -7.81 25.11 -39.58
C ALA A 101 -8.24 25.16 -38.11
N ALA A 102 -7.92 26.26 -37.41
CA ALA A 102 -8.31 26.44 -36.01
C ALA A 102 -9.82 26.57 -35.81
N ILE A 103 -10.54 27.22 -36.77
CA ILE A 103 -11.99 27.34 -36.72
C ILE A 103 -12.63 25.94 -36.83
N GLU A 104 -12.18 25.13 -37.81
CA GLU A 104 -12.72 23.78 -38.06
C GLU A 104 -12.47 22.86 -36.85
N LEU A 105 -11.25 22.89 -36.30
CA LEU A 105 -10.92 22.10 -35.10
C LEU A 105 -11.63 22.60 -33.82
N ASP A 106 -11.97 23.89 -33.74
CA ASP A 106 -12.70 24.43 -32.60
C ASP A 106 -14.14 23.88 -32.55
N TYR A 107 -14.83 23.68 -33.68
CA TYR A 107 -16.12 23.03 -33.70
C TYR A 107 -16.06 21.59 -33.17
N LEU A 108 -15.00 20.85 -33.51
CA LEU A 108 -14.77 19.52 -32.94
C LEU A 108 -14.47 19.57 -31.44
N LEU A 109 -13.72 20.58 -30.97
CA LEU A 109 -13.26 20.71 -29.58
C LEU A 109 -14.37 21.08 -28.60
N VAL A 110 -15.42 21.81 -29.05
CA VAL A 110 -16.47 22.36 -28.19
C VAL A 110 -17.03 21.36 -27.17
N PRO A 111 -17.41 20.12 -27.52
CA PRO A 111 -17.97 19.16 -26.58
C PRO A 111 -16.99 18.70 -25.49
N TYR A 112 -15.67 18.84 -25.73
CA TYR A 112 -14.60 18.30 -24.89
C TYR A 112 -13.91 19.33 -24.00
N ARG A 113 -14.21 20.63 -24.14
CA ARG A 113 -13.52 21.71 -23.42
C ARG A 113 -13.45 21.54 -21.90
N ASN A 114 -14.42 20.84 -21.34
CA ASN A 114 -14.50 20.59 -19.91
C ASN A 114 -13.94 19.21 -19.49
N ALA A 115 -13.30 18.45 -20.38
CA ALA A 115 -12.76 17.14 -20.08
C ALA A 115 -11.88 17.10 -18.83
N PRO A 116 -10.93 18.04 -18.61
CA PRO A 116 -10.09 18.06 -17.40
C PRO A 116 -10.86 18.30 -16.08
N ARG A 117 -12.13 18.70 -16.14
CA ARG A 117 -12.98 18.92 -14.94
C ARG A 117 -13.88 17.73 -14.62
N LEU A 118 -13.89 16.72 -15.46
CA LEU A 118 -14.64 15.49 -15.25
C LEU A 118 -13.93 14.58 -14.26
N ASN A 119 -14.67 13.60 -13.73
CA ASN A 119 -14.02 12.54 -12.98
C ASN A 119 -13.09 11.71 -13.89
N TYR A 120 -12.14 10.99 -13.32
CA TYR A 120 -11.09 10.27 -14.02
C TYR A 120 -11.59 9.39 -15.17
N THR A 121 -12.62 8.60 -14.93
CA THR A 121 -13.19 7.70 -15.96
C THR A 121 -13.82 8.48 -17.11
N SER A 122 -14.62 9.50 -16.80
CA SER A 122 -15.28 10.35 -17.80
C SER A 122 -14.27 11.19 -18.57
N ASN A 123 -13.21 11.68 -17.94
CA ASN A 123 -12.13 12.41 -18.60
C ASN A 123 -11.37 11.50 -19.58
N THR A 124 -10.99 10.28 -19.15
CA THR A 124 -10.36 9.29 -20.04
C THR A 124 -11.21 9.00 -21.28
N ALA A 125 -12.51 8.79 -21.10
CA ALA A 125 -13.43 8.52 -22.19
C ALA A 125 -13.57 9.72 -23.15
N ALA A 126 -13.70 10.93 -22.60
CA ALA A 126 -13.83 12.16 -23.38
C ALA A 126 -12.57 12.43 -24.23
N ILE A 127 -11.38 12.26 -23.65
CA ILE A 127 -10.12 12.43 -24.38
C ILE A 127 -9.95 11.35 -25.45
N SER A 128 -10.32 10.09 -25.18
CA SER A 128 -10.29 9.01 -26.15
C SER A 128 -11.20 9.30 -27.37
N ASP A 129 -12.43 9.73 -27.13
CA ASP A 129 -13.39 10.08 -28.18
C ASP A 129 -12.91 11.31 -28.97
N PHE A 130 -12.35 12.31 -28.31
CA PHE A 130 -11.72 13.46 -28.97
C PHE A 130 -10.58 13.04 -29.89
N LEU A 131 -9.66 12.19 -29.41
CA LEU A 131 -8.52 11.68 -30.17
C LEU A 131 -8.95 10.83 -31.38
N GLU A 132 -9.99 10.02 -31.22
CA GLU A 132 -10.55 9.23 -32.33
C GLU A 132 -11.09 10.14 -33.44
N LYS A 133 -11.83 11.18 -33.04
CA LYS A 133 -12.47 12.10 -33.99
C LYS A 133 -11.47 13.01 -34.70
N ILE A 134 -10.51 13.61 -33.95
CA ILE A 134 -9.55 14.57 -34.53
C ILE A 134 -8.57 13.91 -35.52
N ARG A 135 -8.38 12.58 -35.40
CA ARG A 135 -7.52 11.79 -36.29
C ARG A 135 -8.20 11.33 -37.54
N LYS A 136 -9.48 11.64 -37.76
CA LYS A 136 -10.18 11.30 -39.00
C LYS A 136 -9.57 12.03 -40.19
N PRO A 137 -9.62 11.43 -41.37
CA PRO A 137 -8.99 12.02 -42.59
C PRO A 137 -9.37 13.46 -42.88
N GLU A 138 -10.61 13.84 -42.56
CA GLU A 138 -11.13 15.20 -42.75
C GLU A 138 -10.42 16.27 -41.90
N TYR A 139 -9.79 15.88 -40.78
CA TYR A 139 -9.12 16.81 -39.85
C TYR A 139 -7.59 16.82 -39.94
N VAL A 140 -6.99 15.81 -40.61
CA VAL A 140 -5.52 15.65 -40.66
C VAL A 140 -4.81 16.91 -41.16
N THR A 141 -5.30 17.52 -42.26
CA THR A 141 -4.70 18.74 -42.83
C THR A 141 -4.77 19.93 -41.85
N PHE A 142 -5.83 20.02 -41.05
CA PHE A 142 -6.00 21.08 -40.06
C PHE A 142 -5.10 20.85 -38.86
N VAL A 143 -4.94 19.60 -38.41
CA VAL A 143 -4.02 19.21 -37.31
C VAL A 143 -2.60 19.57 -37.71
N THR A 144 -2.14 19.18 -38.87
CA THR A 144 -0.80 19.49 -39.38
C THR A 144 -0.60 21.01 -39.57
N ALA A 145 -1.60 21.76 -40.01
CA ALA A 145 -1.52 23.20 -40.17
C ALA A 145 -1.29 23.94 -38.85
N LEU A 146 -1.73 23.35 -37.73
CA LEU A 146 -1.52 23.91 -36.36
C LEU A 146 -0.36 23.24 -35.61
N ASP A 147 0.43 22.42 -36.26
CA ASP A 147 1.59 21.71 -35.67
C ASP A 147 1.19 20.85 -34.43
N LEU A 148 0.02 20.20 -34.47
CA LEU A 148 -0.54 19.43 -33.35
C LEU A 148 -0.25 17.92 -33.41
N ASP A 149 0.34 17.38 -34.47
CA ASP A 149 0.55 15.94 -34.70
C ASP A 149 1.28 15.25 -33.56
N GLU A 150 2.41 15.82 -33.11
CA GLU A 150 3.21 15.27 -32.00
C GLU A 150 2.50 15.41 -30.65
N VAL A 151 1.81 16.51 -30.44
CA VAL A 151 1.09 16.77 -29.18
C VAL A 151 -0.08 15.79 -29.02
N LEU A 152 -0.83 15.53 -30.10
CA LEU A 152 -1.92 14.54 -30.09
C LEU A 152 -1.41 13.12 -29.90
N THR A 153 -0.20 12.82 -30.37
CA THR A 153 0.45 11.53 -30.12
C THR A 153 0.84 11.42 -28.65
N SER A 154 1.43 12.47 -28.09
CA SER A 154 1.78 12.53 -26.67
C SER A 154 0.54 12.45 -25.77
N LEU A 155 -0.55 13.13 -26.13
CA LEU A 155 -1.81 13.08 -25.40
C LEU A 155 -2.41 11.65 -25.41
N ALA A 156 -2.34 10.95 -26.54
CA ALA A 156 -2.81 9.56 -26.61
C ALA A 156 -1.99 8.64 -25.69
N THR A 157 -0.67 8.81 -25.69
CA THR A 157 0.23 8.08 -24.78
C THR A 157 -0.10 8.37 -23.34
N ALA A 158 -0.18 9.64 -22.94
CA ALA A 158 -0.50 10.04 -21.57
C ALA A 158 -1.87 9.56 -21.11
N ASN A 159 -2.89 9.56 -21.98
CA ASN A 159 -4.22 9.04 -21.65
C ASN A 159 -4.22 7.52 -21.41
N ASN A 160 -3.43 6.78 -22.21
CA ASN A 160 -3.26 5.33 -22.01
C ASN A 160 -2.46 5.00 -20.74
N GLU A 161 -1.37 5.72 -20.48
CA GLU A 161 -0.58 5.58 -19.26
C GLU A 161 -1.42 5.86 -18.01
N PHE A 162 -2.18 6.95 -18.02
CA PHE A 162 -3.11 7.26 -16.93
C PHE A 162 -4.09 6.10 -16.71
N ASN A 163 -4.72 5.60 -17.76
CA ASN A 163 -5.69 4.52 -17.65
C ASN A 163 -5.07 3.23 -17.10
N THR A 164 -3.84 2.91 -17.48
CA THR A 164 -3.09 1.77 -16.95
C THR A 164 -2.86 1.92 -15.45
N ILE A 165 -2.28 3.05 -15.01
CA ILE A 165 -2.00 3.34 -13.60
C ILE A 165 -3.29 3.33 -12.76
N TYR A 166 -4.37 3.92 -13.28
CA TYR A 166 -5.66 3.97 -12.61
C TYR A 166 -6.32 2.60 -12.47
N THR A 167 -6.21 1.75 -13.50
CA THR A 167 -6.75 0.38 -13.49
C THR A 167 -5.95 -0.51 -12.53
N GLU A 168 -4.64 -0.42 -12.53
CA GLU A 168 -3.76 -1.14 -11.60
C GLU A 168 -4.08 -0.78 -10.15
N ARG A 169 -4.24 0.52 -9.85
CA ARG A 169 -4.67 1.00 -8.53
C ARG A 169 -6.05 0.44 -8.14
N SER A 170 -6.98 0.36 -9.08
CA SER A 170 -8.31 -0.18 -8.81
C SER A 170 -8.27 -1.68 -8.50
N ALA A 171 -7.45 -2.45 -9.22
CA ALA A 171 -7.21 -3.86 -8.97
C ALA A 171 -6.54 -4.09 -7.61
N GLU A 172 -5.57 -3.25 -7.25
CA GLU A 172 -4.91 -3.29 -5.95
C GLU A 172 -5.87 -2.96 -4.81
N THR A 173 -6.73 -1.97 -4.98
CA THR A 173 -7.78 -1.62 -4.00
C THR A 173 -8.73 -2.79 -3.76
N LEU A 174 -9.14 -3.49 -4.82
CA LEU A 174 -9.96 -4.70 -4.72
C LEU A 174 -9.21 -5.84 -4.01
N SER A 175 -7.95 -6.07 -4.36
CA SER A 175 -7.09 -7.05 -3.70
C SER A 175 -6.95 -6.76 -2.20
N ARG A 176 -6.78 -5.49 -1.82
CA ARG A 176 -6.75 -5.06 -0.40
C ARG A 176 -8.07 -5.32 0.32
N ALA A 177 -9.19 -5.10 -0.33
CA ALA A 177 -10.52 -5.31 0.27
C ALA A 177 -10.85 -6.80 0.49
N THR A 178 -10.29 -7.69 -0.32
CA THR A 178 -10.55 -9.14 -0.27
C THR A 178 -9.47 -9.93 0.47
N SER A 179 -8.31 -9.35 0.75
CA SER A 179 -7.19 -10.01 1.44
C SER A 179 -7.27 -9.85 2.96
N GLU A 180 -6.46 -10.66 3.65
CA GLU A 180 -6.22 -10.53 5.09
C GLU A 180 -5.87 -9.09 5.48
N THR A 181 -6.41 -8.66 6.62
CA THR A 181 -6.19 -7.31 7.17
C THR A 181 -5.51 -7.42 8.54
N MET A 182 -4.86 -6.34 8.98
CA MET A 182 -4.33 -6.27 10.36
C MET A 182 -5.39 -6.60 11.40
N LYS A 183 -6.67 -6.23 11.17
CA LYS A 183 -7.78 -6.52 12.08
C LYS A 183 -8.11 -8.01 12.17
N SER A 184 -8.02 -8.76 11.05
CA SER A 184 -8.27 -10.21 11.04
C SER A 184 -7.05 -11.01 11.51
N THR A 185 -5.83 -10.54 11.23
CA THR A 185 -4.59 -11.29 11.46
C THR A 185 -4.08 -11.17 12.89
N ARG A 186 -4.12 -9.98 13.51
CA ARG A 186 -3.63 -9.75 14.88
C ARG A 186 -4.15 -10.75 15.91
N PRO A 187 -5.46 -11.06 16.01
CA PRO A 187 -5.95 -12.06 16.97
C PRO A 187 -5.37 -13.45 16.75
N LEU A 188 -5.04 -13.81 15.51
CA LEU A 188 -4.44 -15.11 15.19
C LEU A 188 -2.98 -15.16 15.64
N VAL A 189 -2.24 -14.08 15.40
CA VAL A 189 -0.85 -13.92 15.86
C VAL A 189 -0.79 -13.94 17.38
N ASP A 190 -1.68 -13.21 18.07
CA ASP A 190 -1.82 -13.22 19.53
C ASP A 190 -2.08 -14.62 20.08
N LYS A 191 -2.93 -15.40 19.41
CA LYS A 191 -3.23 -16.77 19.80
C LYS A 191 -1.97 -17.64 19.70
N ALA A 192 -1.26 -17.61 18.58
CA ALA A 192 -0.05 -18.39 18.38
C ALA A 192 1.06 -17.98 19.35
N TYR A 193 1.20 -16.68 19.63
CA TYR A 193 2.07 -16.16 20.68
C TYR A 193 1.73 -16.78 22.06
N ARG A 194 0.45 -16.82 22.44
CA ARG A 194 0.04 -17.43 23.72
C ARG A 194 0.37 -18.92 23.77
N GLU A 195 0.21 -19.65 22.69
CA GLU A 195 0.53 -21.08 22.61
C GLU A 195 2.02 -21.34 22.81
N ILE A 196 2.91 -20.55 22.18
CA ILE A 196 4.36 -20.72 22.38
C ILE A 196 4.79 -20.32 23.79
N VAL A 197 4.21 -19.26 24.37
CA VAL A 197 4.47 -18.86 25.76
C VAL A 197 4.03 -19.95 26.74
N LEU A 198 2.87 -20.57 26.55
CA LEU A 198 2.43 -21.68 27.36
C LEU A 198 3.40 -22.88 27.27
N ALA A 199 3.92 -23.18 26.07
CA ALA A 199 4.90 -24.24 25.90
C ALA A 199 6.21 -23.93 26.67
N ILE A 200 6.73 -22.70 26.55
CA ILE A 200 7.96 -22.30 27.28
C ILE A 200 7.74 -22.36 28.80
N ASN A 201 6.61 -21.84 29.30
CA ASN A 201 6.29 -21.88 30.72
C ASN A 201 6.14 -23.32 31.22
N ALA A 202 5.53 -24.21 30.44
CA ALA A 202 5.40 -25.62 30.78
C ALA A 202 6.76 -26.32 30.83
N LEU A 203 7.63 -26.08 29.84
CA LEU A 203 8.98 -26.64 29.82
C LEU A 203 9.82 -26.18 31.02
N TYR A 204 9.77 -24.90 31.36
CA TYR A 204 10.46 -24.38 32.54
C TYR A 204 9.95 -25.05 33.83
N ARG A 205 8.62 -25.19 33.95
CA ARG A 205 8.00 -25.83 35.13
C ARG A 205 8.37 -27.31 35.27
N VAL A 206 8.35 -28.06 34.13
CA VAL A 206 8.75 -29.47 34.12
C VAL A 206 10.23 -29.59 34.50
N ASN A 207 11.08 -28.74 33.90
CA ASN A 207 12.51 -28.76 34.25
C ASN A 207 12.75 -28.48 35.71
N PHE A 208 12.12 -27.43 36.24
CA PHE A 208 12.27 -27.02 37.65
C PHE A 208 11.78 -28.06 38.66
N LEU A 209 10.69 -28.77 38.36
CA LEU A 209 10.06 -29.71 39.30
C LEU A 209 10.55 -31.15 39.15
N ILE A 210 11.02 -31.55 37.98
CA ILE A 210 11.24 -32.94 37.64
C ILE A 210 12.66 -33.22 37.13
N THR A 211 13.10 -32.51 36.05
CA THR A 211 14.34 -32.86 35.34
C THR A 211 15.59 -32.26 36.04
N ASN A 212 15.47 -31.06 36.56
CA ASN A 212 16.57 -30.31 37.23
C ASN A 212 17.84 -30.15 36.37
N ASP A 213 17.66 -29.98 35.06
CA ASP A 213 18.76 -29.73 34.11
C ASP A 213 19.13 -28.24 34.16
N VAL A 214 20.34 -27.95 34.65
CA VAL A 214 20.86 -26.60 34.83
C VAL A 214 21.01 -25.83 33.51
N ASN A 215 21.38 -26.51 32.44
CA ASN A 215 21.52 -25.85 31.12
C ASN A 215 20.15 -25.44 30.57
N LYS A 216 19.16 -26.32 30.65
CA LYS A 216 17.78 -26.01 30.29
C LYS A 216 17.18 -24.92 31.18
N GLU A 217 17.45 -24.95 32.47
CA GLU A 217 16.98 -23.89 33.39
C GLU A 217 17.53 -22.54 32.98
N THR A 218 18.82 -22.47 32.65
CA THR A 218 19.49 -21.26 32.23
C THR A 218 18.90 -20.75 30.88
N ALA A 219 18.83 -21.60 29.85
CA ALA A 219 18.34 -21.22 28.53
C ALA A 219 16.87 -20.74 28.57
N LEU A 220 15.97 -21.51 29.19
CA LEU A 220 14.56 -21.15 29.35
C LEU A 220 14.41 -19.91 30.23
N GLY A 221 15.19 -19.80 31.30
CA GLY A 221 15.18 -18.66 32.22
C GLY A 221 15.56 -17.36 31.53
N MET A 222 16.56 -17.36 30.65
CA MET A 222 16.98 -16.20 29.87
C MET A 222 15.85 -15.72 28.93
N VAL A 223 15.23 -16.64 28.19
CA VAL A 223 14.12 -16.31 27.28
C VAL A 223 12.93 -15.75 28.05
N ILE A 224 12.58 -16.33 29.20
CA ILE A 224 11.51 -15.83 30.08
C ILE A 224 11.80 -14.40 30.56
N ASP A 225 13.02 -14.13 30.99
CA ASP A 225 13.42 -12.80 31.48
C ASP A 225 13.39 -11.76 30.35
N GLN A 226 13.90 -12.09 29.16
CA GLN A 226 13.87 -11.21 28.00
C GLN A 226 12.43 -10.94 27.52
N ALA A 227 11.58 -11.95 27.47
CA ALA A 227 10.18 -11.82 27.10
C ALA A 227 9.42 -10.91 28.11
N ASN A 228 9.64 -11.10 29.39
CA ASN A 228 9.03 -10.25 30.43
C ASN A 228 9.54 -8.80 30.36
N ALA A 229 10.82 -8.58 30.07
CA ALA A 229 11.37 -7.25 29.86
C ALA A 229 10.70 -6.54 28.66
N LEU A 230 10.50 -7.25 27.56
CA LEU A 230 9.79 -6.73 26.38
C LEU A 230 8.33 -6.38 26.71
N ILE A 231 7.62 -7.23 27.47
CA ILE A 231 6.25 -6.97 27.92
C ILE A 231 6.19 -5.70 28.79
N ILE A 232 7.10 -5.54 29.73
CA ILE A 232 7.16 -4.35 30.60
C ILE A 232 7.40 -3.08 29.76
N GLN A 233 8.31 -3.13 28.79
CA GLN A 233 8.61 -2.02 27.90
C GLN A 233 7.38 -1.60 27.10
N LEU A 234 6.63 -2.55 26.54
CA LEU A 234 5.41 -2.25 25.78
C LEU A 234 4.32 -1.69 26.70
N GLN A 235 4.13 -2.25 27.91
CA GLN A 235 3.18 -1.72 28.90
C GLN A 235 3.48 -0.26 29.26
N GLN A 236 4.75 0.10 29.43
CA GLN A 236 5.18 1.48 29.69
C GLN A 236 4.87 2.40 28.52
N THR A 237 5.05 1.92 27.28
CA THR A 237 4.73 2.67 26.06
C THR A 237 3.23 2.93 25.97
N LEU A 238 2.41 1.90 26.19
CA LEU A 238 0.95 2.02 26.14
C LEU A 238 0.38 2.90 27.27
N SER A 239 0.98 2.86 28.45
CA SER A 239 0.56 3.73 29.58
C SER A 239 0.83 5.21 29.31
N LYS A 240 1.98 5.54 28.70
CA LYS A 240 2.31 6.92 28.31
C LYS A 240 1.40 7.45 27.20
N ALA A 241 1.02 6.60 26.26
CA ALA A 241 0.09 6.97 25.17
C ALA A 241 -1.35 7.22 25.67
N GLY A 242 -1.74 6.63 26.80
CA GLY A 242 -3.06 6.81 27.41
C GLY A 242 -3.20 8.08 28.29
N VAL A 243 -2.10 8.76 28.59
CA VAL A 243 -2.07 10.00 29.42
C VAL A 243 -2.13 11.27 28.56
N GLY A 244 -1.96 11.14 27.23
CA GLY A 244 -1.95 12.25 26.28
C GLY A 244 -3.19 12.34 25.36
N ALA A 245 -4.30 11.67 25.68
CA ALA A 245 -5.55 11.68 24.91
C ALA A 245 -6.67 12.37 25.70
#